data_c3a295d93f2ed985481b2a7fd652e48d
#
_entry.id   c3a295d93f2ed985481b2a7fd652e48d
#
_cell.length_a   1.000
_cell.length_b   1.000
_cell.length_c   1.000
_cell.angle_alpha   90.00
_cell.angle_beta   90.00
_cell.angle_gamma   90.00
#
_symmetry.space_group_name_H-M   'P 1'
#
loop_
_entity.id
_entity.type
_entity.pdbx_description
1 polymer ?
#
loop_
_entity_poly.entity_id
_entity_poly.type
_entity_poly.pdbx_seq_one_letter_code
_entity_poly.pdbx_strand_id
1 'polypeptide(L)'
;HYPLRRQRQMCIRDRDGGNMVATFKTAVIAKNMLYAGNVMQNNVRYPDRMLKSPIGKVPLLPSTNFIDVAINDGDEIVSLQFYKDKLLQFKKEKLYVINTSEDYEFLEDTIDNLGISNESQVVMTPYGVVWINSKGCYLYDGKSVEYLSENKIAYKDWKDSESSWEINENYGPTITYLKKENKLLVYGATDSLTNIEAKE
;
A
#
# COMPACT_ATOMS: atom_id res chain seq x y z
N HIS A 1 3.33 27.81 2.77
CA HIS A 1 2.36 27.24 1.81
C HIS A 1 2.92 25.92 1.28
N TYR A 2 2.58 24.80 1.93
CA TYR A 2 2.84 23.48 1.38
C TYR A 2 1.73 23.13 0.41
N PRO A 3 2.04 22.64 -0.79
CA PRO A 3 1.00 22.24 -1.72
C PRO A 3 0.26 21.04 -1.15
N LEU A 4 -1.02 21.23 -0.89
CA LEU A 4 -1.95 20.12 -0.68
C LEU A 4 -1.65 19.01 -1.70
N ARG A 5 -1.40 17.79 -1.25
CA ARG A 5 -1.31 16.62 -2.14
C ARG A 5 -2.57 16.64 -3.01
N ARG A 6 -2.41 17.01 -4.26
CA ARG A 6 -3.51 16.91 -5.23
C ARG A 6 -3.89 15.44 -5.29
N GLN A 7 -5.06 15.12 -4.76
CA GLN A 7 -5.70 13.85 -5.11
C GLN A 7 -5.68 13.78 -6.64
N ARG A 8 -5.08 12.72 -7.17
CA ARG A 8 -5.01 12.53 -8.61
C ARG A 8 -6.43 12.30 -9.12
N GLN A 9 -7.04 13.35 -9.60
CA GLN A 9 -8.32 13.30 -10.25
C GLN A 9 -8.08 12.78 -11.67
N MET A 10 -8.37 11.50 -11.88
CA MET A 10 -8.31 10.87 -13.19
C MET A 10 -9.73 10.87 -13.76
N CYS A 11 -9.92 11.53 -14.90
CA CYS A 11 -11.18 11.43 -15.65
C CYS A 11 -11.28 10.01 -16.21
N ILE A 12 -12.13 9.20 -15.60
CA ILE A 12 -12.37 7.82 -16.00
C ILE A 12 -13.60 7.82 -16.90
N ARG A 13 -13.43 7.30 -18.13
CA ARG A 13 -14.57 7.06 -19.02
C ARG A 13 -15.23 5.74 -18.61
N ASP A 14 -16.51 5.82 -18.27
CA ASP A 14 -17.35 4.64 -18.17
C ASP A 14 -17.70 4.09 -19.57
N ARG A 15 -18.04 2.80 -19.62
CA ARG A 15 -18.42 2.09 -20.86
C ARG A 15 -19.62 2.70 -21.57
N ASP A 16 -20.47 3.39 -20.82
CA ASP A 16 -21.72 4.03 -21.32
C ASP A 16 -21.53 5.51 -21.73
N GLY A 17 -20.28 5.98 -21.84
CA GLY A 17 -19.98 7.33 -22.30
C GLY A 17 -20.20 8.45 -21.27
N GLY A 18 -20.57 8.10 -20.05
CA GLY A 18 -20.64 9.04 -18.92
C GLY A 18 -19.25 9.34 -18.37
N ASN A 19 -18.98 10.61 -18.07
CA ASN A 19 -17.79 10.99 -17.31
C ASN A 19 -18.01 10.63 -15.84
N MET A 20 -17.55 9.47 -15.42
CA MET A 20 -17.50 9.14 -13.99
C MET A 20 -16.32 9.87 -13.36
N VAL A 21 -16.59 10.74 -12.40
CA VAL A 21 -15.54 11.33 -11.55
C VAL A 21 -15.24 10.31 -10.45
N ALA A 22 -14.18 9.56 -10.66
CA ALA A 22 -13.64 8.70 -9.59
C ALA A 22 -12.28 9.24 -9.14
N THR A 23 -12.09 9.25 -7.83
CA THR A 23 -10.77 9.45 -7.22
C THR A 23 -10.42 8.19 -6.45
N PHE A 24 -9.14 7.94 -6.27
CA PHE A 24 -8.64 6.79 -5.52
C PHE A 24 -7.44 7.20 -4.67
N LYS A 25 -7.22 6.49 -3.58
CA LYS A 25 -6.10 6.73 -2.68
C LYS A 25 -4.80 6.12 -3.20
N THR A 26 -4.89 4.90 -3.73
CA THR A 26 -3.74 4.12 -4.20
C THR A 26 -4.06 3.37 -5.48
N ALA A 27 -3.05 3.12 -6.30
CA ALA A 27 -3.22 2.33 -7.51
C ALA A 27 -1.94 1.61 -7.90
N VAL A 28 -2.11 0.44 -8.54
CA VAL A 28 -1.01 -0.35 -9.10
C VAL A 28 -1.36 -0.92 -10.46
N ILE A 29 -0.39 -1.01 -11.34
CA ILE A 29 -0.53 -1.70 -12.63
C ILE A 29 0.01 -3.11 -12.48
N ALA A 30 -0.85 -4.08 -12.79
CA ALA A 30 -0.54 -5.49 -12.76
C ALA A 30 -1.14 -6.19 -13.98
N LYS A 31 -0.39 -7.07 -14.63
CA LYS A 31 -0.87 -7.84 -15.79
C LYS A 31 -1.58 -7.00 -16.86
N ASN A 32 -1.05 -5.82 -17.15
CA ASN A 32 -1.64 -4.88 -18.14
C ASN A 32 -3.03 -4.33 -17.75
N MET A 33 -3.36 -4.38 -16.46
CA MET A 33 -4.57 -3.82 -15.86
C MET A 33 -4.19 -2.83 -14.76
N LEU A 34 -5.04 -1.83 -14.56
CA LEU A 34 -4.96 -0.91 -13.42
C LEU A 34 -5.88 -1.42 -12.33
N TYR A 35 -5.36 -1.52 -11.12
CA TYR A 35 -6.12 -1.70 -9.89
C TYR A 35 -6.04 -0.40 -9.10
N ALA A 36 -7.19 0.18 -8.75
CA ALA A 36 -7.28 1.42 -7.99
C ALA A 36 -8.09 1.17 -6.71
N GLY A 37 -7.50 1.42 -5.57
CA GLY A 37 -8.10 1.11 -4.26
C GLY A 37 -8.48 2.34 -3.44
N ASN A 38 -9.41 2.14 -2.50
CA ASN A 38 -10.01 3.19 -1.68
C ASN A 38 -10.59 4.30 -2.55
N VAL A 39 -11.62 3.94 -3.27
CA VAL A 39 -12.18 4.76 -4.35
C VAL A 39 -13.34 5.63 -3.86
N MET A 40 -13.46 6.80 -4.45
CA MET A 40 -14.64 7.65 -4.33
C MET A 40 -15.33 7.71 -5.68
N GLN A 41 -16.60 7.32 -5.73
CA GLN A 41 -17.43 7.33 -6.93
C GLN A 41 -18.68 8.17 -6.64
N ASN A 42 -18.96 9.16 -7.48
CA ASN A 42 -20.14 10.04 -7.33
C ASN A 42 -20.29 10.64 -5.91
N ASN A 43 -19.17 11.09 -5.32
CA ASN A 43 -19.07 11.60 -3.95
C ASN A 43 -19.37 10.58 -2.83
N VAL A 44 -19.44 9.28 -3.15
CA VAL A 44 -19.54 8.19 -2.17
C VAL A 44 -18.19 7.51 -2.06
N ARG A 45 -17.68 7.40 -0.84
CA ARG A 45 -16.39 6.73 -0.55
C ARG A 45 -16.63 5.23 -0.33
N TYR A 46 -15.80 4.43 -0.98
CA TYR A 46 -15.72 2.98 -0.83
C TYR A 46 -14.31 2.60 -0.36
N PRO A 47 -14.06 2.59 0.95
CA PRO A 47 -12.71 2.41 1.51
C PRO A 47 -12.13 1.02 1.24
N ASP A 48 -12.98 0.01 1.08
CA ASP A 48 -12.61 -1.41 0.89
C ASP A 48 -12.61 -1.84 -0.58
N ARG A 49 -13.05 -0.94 -1.47
CA ARG A 49 -13.24 -1.28 -2.88
C ARG A 49 -12.00 -1.03 -3.71
N MET A 50 -11.71 -1.97 -4.59
CA MET A 50 -10.79 -1.80 -5.71
C MET A 50 -11.56 -1.79 -7.03
N LEU A 51 -11.32 -0.80 -7.90
CA LEU A 51 -11.74 -0.82 -9.29
C LEU A 51 -10.64 -1.46 -10.14
N LYS A 52 -11.05 -2.24 -11.14
CA LYS A 52 -10.15 -2.91 -12.08
C LYS A 52 -10.43 -2.46 -13.51
N SER A 53 -9.37 -2.09 -14.26
CA SER A 53 -9.50 -1.83 -15.69
C SER A 53 -9.61 -3.13 -16.49
N PRO A 54 -10.19 -3.10 -17.70
CA PRO A 54 -10.02 -4.18 -18.66
C PRO A 54 -8.55 -4.30 -19.10
N ILE A 55 -8.15 -5.50 -19.52
CA ILE A 55 -6.79 -5.77 -19.99
C ILE A 55 -6.42 -4.81 -21.14
N GLY A 56 -5.26 -4.18 -21.04
CA GLY A 56 -4.73 -3.24 -22.02
C GLY A 56 -5.46 -1.90 -22.10
N LYS A 57 -6.43 -1.62 -21.22
CA LYS A 57 -7.20 -0.37 -21.20
C LYS A 57 -7.03 0.36 -19.86
N VAL A 58 -5.79 0.55 -19.46
CA VAL A 58 -5.40 1.14 -18.16
C VAL A 58 -6.18 2.42 -17.78
N PRO A 59 -6.48 3.37 -18.68
CA PRO A 59 -7.22 4.57 -18.27
C PRO A 59 -8.73 4.35 -18.08
N LEU A 60 -9.26 3.15 -18.36
CA LEU A 60 -10.68 2.85 -18.26
C LEU A 60 -10.96 2.07 -16.97
N LEU A 61 -11.71 2.65 -16.04
CA LEU A 61 -12.17 2.00 -14.81
C LEU A 61 -13.70 1.97 -14.77
N PRO A 62 -14.34 0.90 -15.30
CA PRO A 62 -15.79 0.77 -15.25
C PRO A 62 -16.25 0.67 -13.79
N SER A 63 -17.36 1.36 -13.47
CA SER A 63 -17.96 1.35 -12.12
C SER A 63 -18.42 -0.03 -11.68
N THR A 64 -18.72 -0.89 -12.64
CA THR A 64 -19.21 -2.27 -12.44
C THR A 64 -18.08 -3.30 -12.31
N ASN A 65 -16.85 -2.93 -12.65
CA ASN A 65 -15.70 -3.85 -12.58
C ASN A 65 -14.89 -3.59 -11.30
N PHE A 66 -15.38 -4.11 -10.19
CA PHE A 66 -14.77 -3.92 -8.88
C PHE A 66 -14.54 -5.24 -8.14
N ILE A 67 -13.64 -5.18 -7.19
CA ILE A 67 -13.31 -6.25 -6.26
C ILE A 67 -13.45 -5.67 -4.86
N ASP A 68 -14.27 -6.29 -4.05
CA ASP A 68 -14.46 -5.95 -2.66
C ASP A 68 -13.91 -7.10 -1.79
N VAL A 69 -12.87 -6.80 -1.01
CA VAL A 69 -12.27 -7.76 -0.07
C VAL A 69 -12.48 -7.26 1.35
N ALA A 70 -13.08 -8.07 2.20
CA ALA A 70 -13.36 -7.77 3.62
C ALA A 70 -14.09 -6.43 3.79
N ILE A 71 -15.33 -6.38 3.35
CA ILE A 71 -16.20 -5.18 3.39
C ILE A 71 -16.60 -4.89 4.83
N ASN A 72 -16.61 -3.60 5.21
CA ASN A 72 -17.08 -3.11 6.50
C ASN A 72 -16.35 -3.73 7.72
N ASP A 73 -15.08 -4.04 7.58
CA ASP A 73 -14.24 -4.49 8.69
C ASP A 73 -13.72 -3.34 9.58
N GLY A 74 -14.16 -2.10 9.30
CA GLY A 74 -13.75 -0.90 10.04
C GLY A 74 -12.40 -0.32 9.64
N ASP A 75 -11.77 -0.88 8.63
CA ASP A 75 -10.45 -0.49 8.13
C ASP A 75 -10.54 0.01 6.66
N GLU A 76 -9.49 0.57 6.13
CA GLU A 76 -9.45 1.11 4.77
C GLU A 76 -8.20 0.67 4.02
N ILE A 77 -8.30 0.56 2.69
CA ILE A 77 -7.13 0.32 1.83
C ILE A 77 -6.19 1.53 1.89
N VAL A 78 -4.95 1.28 2.32
CA VAL A 78 -3.89 2.28 2.40
C VAL A 78 -3.00 2.25 1.18
N SER A 79 -2.55 1.05 0.77
CA SER A 79 -1.68 0.86 -0.40
C SER A 79 -1.98 -0.45 -1.12
N LEU A 80 -1.76 -0.43 -2.43
CA LEU A 80 -1.77 -1.61 -3.29
C LEU A 80 -0.38 -1.83 -3.86
N GLN A 81 0.12 -3.06 -3.76
CA GLN A 81 1.39 -3.47 -4.36
C GLN A 81 1.19 -4.74 -5.18
N PHE A 82 1.99 -4.91 -6.22
CA PHE A 82 1.92 -6.12 -7.04
C PHE A 82 3.31 -6.74 -7.16
N TYR A 83 3.40 -8.02 -6.82
CA TYR A 83 4.64 -8.77 -6.93
C TYR A 83 4.37 -10.19 -7.42
N LYS A 84 5.02 -10.59 -8.51
CA LYS A 84 4.75 -11.85 -9.21
C LYS A 84 3.27 -11.93 -9.60
N ASP A 85 2.54 -12.92 -9.13
CA ASP A 85 1.10 -13.10 -9.39
C ASP A 85 0.23 -12.75 -8.17
N LYS A 86 0.75 -11.92 -7.27
CA LYS A 86 0.06 -11.52 -6.04
C LYS A 86 -0.18 -10.03 -6.02
N LEU A 87 -1.42 -9.66 -5.77
CA LEU A 87 -1.82 -8.30 -5.45
C LEU A 87 -1.93 -8.20 -3.93
N LEU A 88 -1.08 -7.37 -3.34
CA LEU A 88 -1.04 -7.12 -1.91
C LEU A 88 -1.90 -5.90 -1.60
N GLN A 89 -2.97 -6.10 -0.86
CA GLN A 89 -3.84 -5.04 -0.38
C GLN A 89 -3.52 -4.75 1.08
N PHE A 90 -2.80 -3.68 1.31
CA PHE A 90 -2.51 -3.19 2.66
C PHE A 90 -3.66 -2.34 3.18
N LYS A 91 -4.22 -2.74 4.30
CA LYS A 91 -5.05 -1.92 5.19
C LYS A 91 -4.22 -1.46 6.40
N LYS A 92 -4.81 -0.74 7.34
CA LYS A 92 -4.09 -0.24 8.52
C LYS A 92 -3.64 -1.37 9.44
N GLU A 93 -4.50 -2.36 9.67
CA GLU A 93 -4.23 -3.46 10.59
C GLU A 93 -3.87 -4.77 9.88
N LYS A 94 -4.28 -4.95 8.63
CA LYS A 94 -4.21 -6.23 7.94
C LYS A 94 -3.56 -6.12 6.57
N LEU A 95 -2.94 -7.22 6.17
CA LEU A 95 -2.50 -7.45 4.81
C LEU A 95 -3.34 -8.56 4.18
N TYR A 96 -3.96 -8.28 3.04
CA TYR A 96 -4.66 -9.25 2.21
C TYR A 96 -3.80 -9.62 1.00
N VAL A 97 -3.59 -10.92 0.81
CA VAL A 97 -2.87 -11.47 -0.35
C VAL A 97 -3.90 -12.00 -1.33
N ILE A 98 -4.01 -11.35 -2.47
CA ILE A 98 -4.96 -11.68 -3.52
C ILE A 98 -4.21 -12.34 -4.65
N ASN A 99 -4.59 -13.57 -4.99
CA ASN A 99 -4.02 -14.30 -6.10
C ASN A 99 -4.65 -13.82 -7.41
N THR A 100 -3.80 -13.53 -8.38
CA THR A 100 -4.21 -13.10 -9.73
C THR A 100 -3.67 -14.03 -10.82
N SER A 101 -3.19 -15.23 -10.46
CA SER A 101 -2.61 -16.18 -11.44
C SER A 101 -3.65 -16.74 -12.40
N GLU A 102 -4.88 -16.88 -11.94
CA GLU A 102 -6.02 -17.37 -12.71
C GLU A 102 -6.73 -16.24 -13.48
N ASP A 103 -7.77 -16.60 -14.21
CA ASP A 103 -8.59 -15.63 -14.96
C ASP A 103 -9.44 -14.72 -14.05
N TYR A 104 -9.56 -15.08 -12.78
CA TYR A 104 -10.25 -14.31 -11.73
C TYR A 104 -9.35 -14.15 -10.50
N GLU A 105 -9.54 -13.07 -9.80
CA GLU A 105 -8.86 -12.78 -8.55
C GLU A 105 -9.57 -13.46 -7.38
N PHE A 106 -8.80 -14.06 -6.48
CA PHE A 106 -9.33 -14.63 -5.24
C PHE A 106 -8.43 -14.33 -4.04
N LEU A 107 -9.04 -14.20 -2.88
CA LEU A 107 -8.32 -14.02 -1.63
C LEU A 107 -7.59 -15.33 -1.29
N GLU A 108 -6.27 -15.27 -1.24
CA GLU A 108 -5.42 -16.43 -0.91
C GLU A 108 -5.08 -16.45 0.57
N ASP A 109 -4.78 -15.29 1.17
CA ASP A 109 -4.38 -15.20 2.57
C ASP A 109 -4.79 -13.87 3.19
N THR A 110 -4.97 -13.90 4.52
CA THR A 110 -5.24 -12.72 5.35
C THR A 110 -4.31 -12.75 6.54
N ILE A 111 -3.45 -11.73 6.66
CA ILE A 111 -2.43 -11.69 7.68
C ILE A 111 -2.72 -10.51 8.62
N ASP A 112 -3.09 -10.82 9.84
CA ASP A 112 -3.38 -9.83 10.87
C ASP A 112 -2.10 -9.15 11.37
N ASN A 113 -2.23 -7.89 11.78
CA ASN A 113 -1.15 -7.09 12.36
C ASN A 113 0.02 -6.76 11.40
N LEU A 114 -0.13 -7.00 10.13
CA LEU A 114 0.87 -6.68 9.10
C LEU A 114 0.44 -5.54 8.17
N GLY A 115 -0.52 -4.74 8.60
CA GLY A 115 -0.95 -3.55 7.91
C GLY A 115 0.06 -2.41 7.97
N ILE A 116 -0.27 -1.31 7.26
CA ILE A 116 0.49 -0.06 7.24
C ILE A 116 -0.45 1.12 7.39
N SER A 117 0.01 2.16 8.06
CA SER A 117 -0.78 3.38 8.26
C SER A 117 -0.62 4.41 7.14
N ASN A 118 0.49 4.34 6.40
CA ASN A 118 0.80 5.27 5.31
C ASN A 118 1.46 4.52 4.13
N GLU A 119 1.21 5.01 2.91
CA GLU A 119 1.80 4.49 1.68
C GLU A 119 3.34 4.57 1.66
N SER A 120 3.94 5.52 2.39
CA SER A 120 5.40 5.64 2.52
C SER A 120 6.07 4.50 3.29
N GLN A 121 5.29 3.66 3.96
CA GLN A 121 5.78 2.52 4.75
C GLN A 121 6.01 1.26 3.94
N VAL A 122 5.78 1.29 2.62
CA VAL A 122 5.97 0.13 1.74
C VAL A 122 6.83 0.48 0.55
N VAL A 123 7.73 -0.43 0.17
CA VAL A 123 8.62 -0.27 -0.99
C VAL A 123 8.79 -1.58 -1.73
N MET A 124 8.85 -1.50 -3.06
CA MET A 124 9.19 -2.61 -3.93
C MET A 124 10.71 -2.77 -4.04
N THR A 125 11.19 -3.99 -3.85
CA THR A 125 12.60 -4.37 -4.03
C THR A 125 12.72 -5.51 -5.06
N PRO A 126 13.91 -5.82 -5.56
CA PRO A 126 14.12 -6.99 -6.41
C PRO A 126 13.81 -8.34 -5.74
N TYR A 127 13.81 -8.37 -4.41
CA TYR A 127 13.58 -9.59 -3.62
C TYR A 127 12.10 -9.77 -3.26
N GLY A 128 11.31 -8.69 -3.31
CA GLY A 128 9.92 -8.71 -2.94
C GLY A 128 9.41 -7.34 -2.48
N VAL A 129 8.25 -7.35 -1.88
CA VAL A 129 7.65 -6.16 -1.26
C VAL A 129 8.10 -6.09 0.18
N VAL A 130 8.72 -4.97 0.57
CA VAL A 130 9.16 -4.70 1.94
C VAL A 130 8.32 -3.62 2.54
N TRP A 131 7.93 -3.77 3.80
CA TRP A 131 7.21 -2.73 4.53
C TRP A 131 7.59 -2.70 5.99
N ILE A 132 7.22 -1.60 6.63
CA ILE A 132 7.46 -1.35 8.04
C ILE A 132 6.15 -0.95 8.73
N ASN A 133 6.02 -1.34 9.98
CA ASN A 133 5.00 -0.83 10.90
C ASN A 133 5.56 -0.75 12.31
N SER A 134 4.74 -0.38 13.30
CA SER A 134 5.17 -0.27 14.71
C SER A 134 5.69 -1.57 15.32
N LYS A 135 5.48 -2.71 14.65
CA LYS A 135 5.90 -4.04 15.14
C LYS A 135 7.22 -4.52 14.50
N GLY A 136 7.59 -3.99 13.33
CA GLY A 136 8.83 -4.36 12.68
C GLY A 136 8.91 -4.09 11.19
N CYS A 137 9.91 -4.70 10.57
CA CYS A 137 10.18 -4.69 9.14
C CYS A 137 9.96 -6.08 8.55
N TYR A 138 9.23 -6.15 7.45
CA TYR A 138 8.78 -7.40 6.84
C TYR A 138 9.10 -7.43 5.34
N LEU A 139 9.30 -8.63 4.81
CA LEU A 139 9.48 -8.90 3.38
C LEU A 139 8.48 -9.97 2.94
N TYR A 140 7.77 -9.72 1.85
CA TYR A 140 7.00 -10.72 1.12
C TYR A 140 7.73 -11.12 -0.16
N ASP A 141 8.16 -12.36 -0.25
CA ASP A 141 8.94 -12.90 -1.37
C ASP A 141 8.09 -13.47 -2.53
N GLY A 142 6.77 -13.39 -2.38
CA GLY A 142 5.78 -13.96 -3.30
C GLY A 142 5.21 -15.30 -2.84
N LYS A 143 5.65 -15.83 -1.69
CA LYS A 143 5.17 -17.08 -1.09
C LYS A 143 4.86 -16.93 0.38
N SER A 144 5.75 -16.28 1.13
CA SER A 144 5.67 -16.13 2.57
C SER A 144 6.12 -14.74 3.01
N VAL A 145 5.74 -14.38 4.22
CA VAL A 145 6.24 -13.18 4.89
C VAL A 145 7.39 -13.54 5.80
N GLU A 146 8.51 -12.86 5.62
CA GLU A 146 9.69 -12.94 6.48
C GLU A 146 9.76 -11.70 7.37
N TYR A 147 10.08 -11.88 8.65
CA TYR A 147 10.30 -10.80 9.61
C TYR A 147 11.77 -10.38 9.59
N LEU A 148 12.11 -9.33 8.84
CA LEU A 148 13.51 -8.92 8.62
C LEU A 148 14.20 -8.36 9.85
N SER A 149 13.48 -7.71 10.76
CA SER A 149 14.03 -7.13 11.99
C SER A 149 14.11 -8.14 13.15
N GLU A 150 13.57 -9.37 12.97
CA GLU A 150 13.68 -10.42 13.98
C GLU A 150 15.14 -10.75 14.32
N ASN A 151 15.45 -10.78 15.60
CA ASN A 151 16.79 -11.05 16.14
C ASN A 151 17.92 -10.07 15.68
N LYS A 152 17.59 -9.00 14.94
CA LYS A 152 18.55 -7.98 14.51
C LYS A 152 18.39 -6.68 15.28
N ILE A 153 17.13 -6.31 15.55
CA ILE A 153 16.77 -5.12 16.33
C ILE A 153 15.85 -5.59 17.45
N ALA A 154 16.21 -5.29 18.69
CA ALA A 154 15.33 -5.62 19.80
C ALA A 154 14.00 -4.88 19.65
N TYR A 155 12.90 -5.58 19.91
CA TYR A 155 11.55 -4.98 19.82
C TYR A 155 11.42 -3.71 20.67
N LYS A 156 12.11 -3.67 21.82
CA LYS A 156 12.18 -2.48 22.65
C LYS A 156 12.78 -1.29 21.90
N ASP A 157 13.92 -1.48 21.22
CA ASP A 157 14.60 -0.41 20.50
C ASP A 157 13.79 0.05 19.26
N TRP A 158 13.05 -0.88 18.65
CA TRP A 158 12.12 -0.57 17.58
C TRP A 158 10.92 0.24 18.07
N LYS A 159 10.41 -0.10 19.26
CA LYS A 159 9.23 0.52 19.88
C LYS A 159 9.54 1.79 20.67
N ASP A 160 10.73 1.91 21.29
CA ASP A 160 11.11 3.08 22.11
C ASP A 160 11.20 4.40 21.32
N SER A 161 11.08 4.30 20.00
CA SER A 161 10.72 5.43 19.14
C SER A 161 9.20 5.63 19.06
N GLU A 162 8.45 5.46 20.16
CA GLU A 162 6.96 5.52 20.11
C GLU A 162 6.43 6.78 19.42
N SER A 163 7.04 7.93 19.66
CA SER A 163 6.70 9.16 18.96
C SER A 163 7.03 9.12 17.45
N SER A 164 7.97 8.27 17.03
CA SER A 164 8.37 8.16 15.63
C SER A 164 7.44 7.32 14.76
N TRP A 165 6.54 6.55 15.40
CA TRP A 165 5.52 5.76 14.71
C TRP A 165 4.16 6.44 14.68
N GLU A 166 3.99 7.50 15.47
CA GLU A 166 2.80 8.33 15.38
C GLU A 166 2.79 9.10 14.07
N ILE A 167 1.73 8.93 13.30
CA ILE A 167 1.51 9.67 12.08
C ILE A 167 0.77 10.95 12.45
N ASN A 168 1.48 12.06 12.38
CA ASN A 168 0.79 13.34 12.28
C ASN A 168 0.40 13.60 10.82
N GLU A 169 -0.43 14.61 10.56
CA GLU A 169 -0.97 14.90 9.22
C GLU A 169 0.12 15.11 8.13
N ASN A 170 1.37 15.36 8.53
CA ASN A 170 2.45 15.75 7.63
C ASN A 170 3.61 14.76 7.58
N TYR A 171 3.85 13.98 8.64
CA TYR A 171 5.03 13.14 8.78
C TYR A 171 4.66 11.76 9.33
N GLY A 172 5.21 10.72 8.74
CA GLY A 172 5.07 9.35 9.19
C GLY A 172 6.36 8.58 8.90
N PRO A 173 6.54 7.41 9.49
CA PRO A 173 7.68 6.55 9.21
C PRO A 173 7.69 6.20 7.72
N THR A 174 8.88 6.16 7.14
CA THR A 174 9.10 5.97 5.71
C THR A 174 10.20 4.95 5.49
N ILE A 175 9.99 4.09 4.50
CA ILE A 175 11.02 3.16 4.03
C ILE A 175 11.39 3.47 2.58
N THR A 176 12.67 3.33 2.27
CA THR A 176 13.16 3.43 0.89
C THR A 176 14.25 2.39 0.60
N TYR A 177 14.37 1.99 -0.66
CA TYR A 177 15.37 1.03 -1.11
C TYR A 177 16.43 1.70 -1.96
N LEU A 178 17.66 1.68 -1.51
CA LEU A 178 18.83 2.17 -2.22
C LEU A 178 19.37 1.08 -3.15
N LYS A 179 18.99 1.14 -4.44
CA LYS A 179 19.33 0.12 -5.45
C LYS A 179 20.83 -0.09 -5.62
N LYS A 180 21.64 0.99 -5.58
CA LYS A 180 23.10 0.91 -5.79
C LYS A 180 23.82 0.21 -4.65
N GLU A 181 23.32 0.36 -3.43
CA GLU A 181 23.96 -0.13 -2.21
C GLU A 181 23.31 -1.39 -1.69
N ASN A 182 22.16 -1.78 -2.29
CA ASN A 182 21.34 -2.90 -1.84
C ASN A 182 20.94 -2.78 -0.36
N LYS A 183 20.60 -1.56 0.07
CA LYS A 183 20.26 -1.25 1.46
C LYS A 183 18.83 -0.73 1.57
N LEU A 184 18.19 -1.04 2.69
CA LEU A 184 16.94 -0.44 3.10
C LEU A 184 17.23 0.70 4.07
N LEU A 185 16.69 1.87 3.82
CA LEU A 185 16.69 2.98 4.77
C LEU A 185 15.31 3.13 5.39
N VAL A 186 15.28 3.18 6.70
CA VAL A 186 14.05 3.41 7.48
C VAL A 186 14.20 4.71 8.25
N TYR A 187 13.24 5.59 8.09
CA TYR A 187 13.16 6.85 8.81
C TYR A 187 11.93 6.81 9.71
N GLY A 188 12.12 7.10 11.00
CA GLY A 188 11.03 7.39 11.91
C GLY A 188 10.47 8.80 11.67
N ALA A 189 9.24 9.06 12.07
CA ALA A 189 8.72 10.42 12.16
C ALA A 189 9.40 11.14 13.33
N THR A 190 10.19 12.16 13.07
CA THR A 190 10.78 13.02 14.11
C THR A 190 10.33 14.45 13.89
N ASP A 191 9.87 15.11 14.95
CA ASP A 191 9.54 16.56 14.93
C ASP A 191 10.79 17.44 14.85
N SER A 192 11.97 16.87 14.98
CA SER A 192 13.25 17.58 14.87
C SER A 192 14.10 16.98 13.78
N LEU A 193 14.63 17.83 12.92
CA LEU A 193 15.71 17.55 11.97
C LEU A 193 17.01 17.22 12.74
N THR A 194 17.03 16.19 13.53
CA THR A 194 18.27 15.63 14.05
C THR A 194 18.81 14.66 13.01
N ASN A 195 20.04 14.94 12.57
CA ASN A 195 20.78 14.06 11.65
C ASN A 195 20.75 12.63 12.16
N ILE A 196 19.97 11.78 11.48
CA ILE A 196 19.98 10.35 11.74
C ILE A 196 21.19 9.81 10.99
N GLU A 197 22.27 9.55 11.72
CA GLU A 197 23.33 8.72 11.17
C GLU A 197 22.76 7.34 10.84
N ALA A 198 22.90 6.95 9.58
CA ALA A 198 22.51 5.64 9.13
C ALA A 198 23.31 4.59 9.94
N LYS A 199 22.63 3.86 10.81
CA LYS A 199 23.23 2.66 11.39
C LYS A 199 23.31 1.60 10.30
N GLU A 200 24.54 1.22 9.94
CA GLU A 200 24.87 0.13 9.04
C GLU A 200 24.46 -1.24 9.60
#